data_e8b9c7db80e6b96790e4382b1fe83b1f
#
_entry.id   e8b9c7db80e6b96790e4382b1fe83b1f
#
_cell.length_a   1.000
_cell.length_b   1.000
_cell.length_c   1.000
_cell.angle_alpha   90.00
_cell.angle_beta   90.00
_cell.angle_gamma   90.00
#
_symmetry.space_group_name_H-M   'P 1'
#
loop_
_entity.id
_entity.type
_entity.pdbx_description
1 polymer ?
#
loop_
_entity_poly.entity_id
_entity_poly.type
_entity_poly.pdbx_seq_one_letter_code
_entity_poly.pdbx_strand_id
1 'polypeptide(L)'
;MNIRKPTDYTAMFAALDALMAAQLPQMELYCEIGRVVSGRSEKGAAVAASEYLQDTYPATEGFSPRNLRRMRAFYMAYEDP
;
A
#
# COMPACT_ATOMS: atom_id res chain seq x y z
N MET A 1 -15.31 -27.58 9.54
CA MET A 1 -13.88 -27.28 9.65
C MET A 1 -13.57 -25.97 8.94
N ASN A 2 -13.09 -24.99 9.69
CA ASN A 2 -12.79 -23.69 9.11
C ASN A 2 -11.33 -23.60 8.77
N ILE A 3 -11.04 -23.81 7.49
CA ILE A 3 -9.69 -23.56 7.00
C ILE A 3 -9.66 -22.11 6.55
N ARG A 4 -8.97 -21.27 7.30
CA ARG A 4 -8.75 -19.89 6.88
C ARG A 4 -7.74 -19.89 5.73
N LYS A 5 -8.17 -19.41 4.60
CA LYS A 5 -7.22 -19.12 3.53
C LYS A 5 -6.34 -17.96 3.95
N PRO A 6 -5.02 -18.02 3.71
CA PRO A 6 -4.18 -16.86 3.95
C PRO A 6 -4.68 -15.69 3.10
N THR A 7 -4.56 -14.50 3.65
CA THR A 7 -4.96 -13.30 2.91
C THR A 7 -4.09 -13.17 1.66
N ASP A 8 -4.75 -13.02 0.52
CA ASP A 8 -4.05 -12.91 -0.75
C ASP A 8 -3.91 -11.45 -1.14
N TYR A 9 -2.68 -10.96 -1.15
CA TYR A 9 -2.36 -9.60 -1.54
C TYR A 9 -1.77 -9.47 -2.94
N THR A 10 -1.87 -10.52 -3.76
CA THR A 10 -1.25 -10.53 -5.08
C THR A 10 -1.70 -9.36 -5.95
N ALA A 11 -3.01 -9.07 -5.97
CA ALA A 11 -3.54 -7.97 -6.75
C ALA A 11 -3.06 -6.63 -6.23
N MET A 12 -2.98 -6.47 -4.91
CA MET A 12 -2.45 -5.25 -4.29
C MET A 12 -0.99 -5.05 -4.67
N PHE A 13 -0.18 -6.10 -4.58
CA PHE A 13 1.23 -6.02 -4.94
C PHE A 13 1.41 -5.67 -6.42
N ALA A 14 0.60 -6.24 -7.31
CA ALA A 14 0.65 -5.91 -8.73
C ALA A 14 0.32 -4.44 -8.97
N ALA A 15 -0.66 -3.90 -8.25
CA ALA A 15 -1.01 -2.50 -8.35
C ALA A 15 0.13 -1.61 -7.86
N LEU A 16 0.80 -1.99 -6.76
CA LEU A 16 1.95 -1.24 -6.25
C LEU A 16 3.10 -1.25 -7.25
N ASP A 17 3.37 -2.39 -7.88
CA ASP A 17 4.42 -2.49 -8.91
C ASP A 17 4.12 -1.54 -10.07
N ALA A 18 2.85 -1.47 -10.49
CA ALA A 18 2.47 -0.58 -11.58
C ALA A 18 2.71 0.89 -11.21
N LEU A 19 2.42 1.26 -9.96
CA LEU A 19 2.66 2.61 -9.49
C LEU A 19 4.14 2.94 -9.46
N MET A 20 4.97 2.01 -9.01
CA MET A 20 6.42 2.23 -8.98
C MET A 20 6.98 2.37 -10.40
N ALA A 21 6.47 1.59 -11.33
CA ALA A 21 6.90 1.65 -12.74
C ALA A 21 6.48 2.96 -13.41
N ALA A 22 5.41 3.59 -12.94
CA ALA A 22 4.88 4.83 -13.53
C ALA A 22 5.75 6.05 -13.24
N GLN A 23 6.70 5.95 -12.29
CA GLN A 23 7.61 7.05 -11.94
C GLN A 23 6.89 8.35 -11.59
N LEU A 24 5.84 8.24 -10.76
CA LEU A 24 5.06 9.38 -10.35
C LEU A 24 5.84 10.31 -9.41
N PRO A 25 5.53 11.61 -9.39
CA PRO A 25 6.06 12.48 -8.34
C PRO A 25 5.71 11.94 -6.95
N GLN A 26 6.57 12.20 -5.97
CA GLN A 26 6.47 11.58 -4.66
C GLN A 26 5.10 11.75 -4.02
N MET A 27 4.55 12.95 -4.03
CA MET A 27 3.25 13.20 -3.41
C MET A 27 2.13 12.43 -4.11
N GLU A 28 2.17 12.38 -5.43
CA GLU A 28 1.19 11.63 -6.21
C GLU A 28 1.33 10.14 -5.97
N LEU A 29 2.56 9.65 -5.91
CA LEU A 29 2.84 8.25 -5.63
C LEU A 29 2.26 7.85 -4.26
N TYR A 30 2.52 8.67 -3.24
CA TYR A 30 2.03 8.37 -1.90
C TYR A 30 0.50 8.37 -1.84
N CYS A 31 -0.13 9.29 -2.54
CA CYS A 31 -1.59 9.33 -2.61
C CYS A 31 -2.15 8.07 -3.28
N GLU A 32 -1.54 7.63 -4.37
CA GLU A 32 -1.97 6.44 -5.09
C GLU A 32 -1.72 5.16 -4.29
N ILE A 33 -0.61 5.08 -3.57
CA ILE A 33 -0.35 3.95 -2.68
C ILE A 33 -1.43 3.92 -1.59
N GLY A 34 -1.76 5.06 -1.02
CA GLY A 34 -2.84 5.15 -0.03
C GLY A 34 -4.16 4.66 -0.58
N ARG A 35 -4.47 5.00 -1.83
CA ARG A 35 -5.69 4.54 -2.50
C ARG A 35 -5.71 3.03 -2.63
N VAL A 36 -4.61 2.44 -3.07
CA VAL A 36 -4.51 0.99 -3.26
C VAL A 36 -4.67 0.27 -1.92
N VAL A 37 -3.99 0.74 -0.89
CA VAL A 37 -4.05 0.11 0.44
C VAL A 37 -5.43 0.30 1.07
N SER A 38 -6.06 1.46 0.87
CA SER A 38 -7.39 1.73 1.44
C SER A 38 -8.47 0.86 0.83
N GLY A 39 -8.22 0.30 -0.36
CA GLY A 39 -9.14 -0.66 -0.98
C GLY A 39 -9.25 -1.98 -0.23
N ARG A 40 -8.38 -2.21 0.74
CA ARG A 40 -8.40 -3.41 1.59
C ARG A 40 -8.78 -3.00 3.01
N SER A 41 -9.75 -3.71 3.58
CA SER A 41 -10.24 -3.39 4.92
C SER A 41 -9.40 -4.01 6.05
N GLU A 42 -8.54 -4.95 5.72
CA GLU A 42 -7.73 -5.65 6.71
C GLU A 42 -6.66 -4.72 7.31
N LYS A 43 -6.47 -4.82 8.62
CA LYS A 43 -5.42 -4.05 9.29
C LYS A 43 -4.02 -4.40 8.79
N GLY A 44 -3.82 -5.64 8.36
CA GLY A 44 -2.54 -6.11 7.88
C GLY A 44 -2.16 -5.61 6.49
N ALA A 45 -3.08 -4.98 5.75
CA ALA A 45 -2.80 -4.55 4.38
C ALA A 45 -1.66 -3.54 4.32
N ALA A 46 -1.64 -2.56 5.22
CA ALA A 46 -0.57 -1.55 5.23
C ALA A 46 0.78 -2.18 5.57
N VAL A 47 0.80 -3.14 6.50
CA VAL A 47 2.03 -3.84 6.87
C VAL A 47 2.52 -4.68 5.69
N ALA A 48 1.61 -5.43 5.05
CA ALA A 48 1.97 -6.26 3.90
C ALA A 48 2.51 -5.40 2.75
N ALA A 49 1.88 -4.26 2.48
CA ALA A 49 2.35 -3.34 1.44
C ALA A 49 3.73 -2.79 1.78
N SER A 50 3.95 -2.42 3.05
CA SER A 50 5.24 -1.92 3.51
C SER A 50 6.33 -2.96 3.31
N GLU A 51 6.10 -4.18 3.75
CA GLU A 51 7.09 -5.26 3.62
C GLU A 51 7.39 -5.53 2.14
N TYR A 52 6.36 -5.60 1.31
CA TYR A 52 6.55 -5.84 -0.11
C TYR A 52 7.39 -4.75 -0.77
N LEU A 53 7.05 -3.49 -0.49
CA LEU A 53 7.76 -2.36 -1.10
C LEU A 53 9.21 -2.28 -0.61
N GLN A 54 9.45 -2.53 0.67
CA GLN A 54 10.82 -2.51 1.20
C GLN A 54 11.66 -3.64 0.63
N ASP A 55 11.08 -4.83 0.48
CA ASP A 55 11.80 -5.99 -0.05
C ASP A 55 12.05 -5.86 -1.55
N THR A 56 11.07 -5.32 -2.29
CA THR A 56 11.16 -5.24 -3.74
C THR A 56 11.94 -4.01 -4.20
N TYR A 57 11.84 -2.91 -3.45
CA TYR A 57 12.46 -1.63 -3.81
C TYR A 57 13.30 -1.09 -2.65
N PRO A 58 14.36 -1.83 -2.25
CA PRO A 58 15.12 -1.50 -1.03
C PRO A 58 15.84 -0.16 -1.08
N ALA A 59 16.07 0.39 -2.28
CA ALA A 59 16.73 1.69 -2.41
C ALA A 59 15.77 2.86 -2.21
N THR A 60 14.47 2.60 -2.12
CA THR A 60 13.47 3.65 -1.96
C THR A 60 13.10 3.80 -0.48
N GLU A 61 13.09 5.03 0.01
CA GLU A 61 12.76 5.34 1.40
C GLU A 61 11.28 5.70 1.54
N GLY A 62 10.79 5.68 2.78
CA GLY A 62 9.46 6.18 3.08
C GLY A 62 8.38 5.11 3.07
N PHE A 63 8.75 3.83 3.03
CA PHE A 63 7.78 2.74 2.96
C PHE A 63 7.67 1.95 4.27
N SER A 64 7.92 2.59 5.42
CA SER A 64 7.71 1.94 6.71
C SER A 64 6.21 1.67 6.94
N PRO A 65 5.86 0.70 7.81
CA PRO A 65 4.45 0.45 8.12
C PRO A 65 3.73 1.69 8.60
N ARG A 66 4.39 2.52 9.39
CA ARG A 66 3.82 3.77 9.88
C ARG A 66 3.48 4.71 8.74
N ASN A 67 4.38 4.85 7.78
CA ASN A 67 4.15 5.71 6.63
C ASN A 67 3.04 5.18 5.73
N LEU A 68 2.97 3.86 5.53
CA LEU A 68 1.89 3.26 4.76
C LEU A 68 0.53 3.52 5.41
N ARG A 69 0.46 3.46 6.74
CA ARG A 69 -0.77 3.80 7.46
C ARG A 69 -1.13 5.27 7.29
N ARG A 70 -0.13 6.15 7.30
CA ARG A 70 -0.32 7.58 7.06
C ARG A 70 -0.84 7.85 5.65
N MET A 71 -0.27 7.18 4.66
CA MET A 71 -0.72 7.31 3.27
C MET A 71 -2.19 6.89 3.14
N ARG A 72 -2.55 5.77 3.75
CA ARG A 72 -3.93 5.29 3.74
C ARG A 72 -4.86 6.28 4.44
N ALA A 73 -4.48 6.75 5.63
CA ALA A 73 -5.31 7.68 6.39
C ALA A 73 -5.45 9.01 5.65
N PHE A 74 -4.39 9.48 5.05
CA PHE A 74 -4.41 10.72 4.26
C PHE A 74 -5.35 10.59 3.07
N TYR A 75 -5.26 9.49 2.35
CA TYR A 75 -6.13 9.26 1.21
C TYR A 75 -7.60 9.21 1.64
N MET A 76 -7.89 8.47 2.71
CA MET A 76 -9.26 8.32 3.20
C MET A 76 -9.85 9.65 3.65
N ALA A 77 -9.04 10.48 4.32
CA ALA A 77 -9.49 11.79 4.75
C ALA A 77 -9.73 12.72 3.56
N TYR A 78 -8.92 12.59 2.51
CA TYR A 78 -9.04 13.43 1.31
C TYR A 78 -10.28 13.04 0.50
N GLU A 79 -10.57 11.74 0.43
CA GLU A 79 -11.73 11.23 -0.32
C GLU A 79 -13.05 11.52 0.40
N ASP A 80 -13.04 11.64 1.72
CA ASP A 80 -14.24 11.86 2.52
C ASP A 80 -14.53 13.36 2.57
N PRO A 81 -15.59 13.81 1.90
CA PRO A 81 -15.94 15.23 1.87
C PRO A 81 -16.36 15.76 3.24
#